data_544195e53e468e2d44e54f0950434990
#
_entry.id   544195e53e468e2d44e54f0950434990
#
_cell.length_a   1.000
_cell.length_b   1.000
_cell.length_c   1.000
_cell.angle_alpha   90.00
_cell.angle_beta   90.00
_cell.angle_gamma   90.00
#
_symmetry.space_group_name_H-M   'P 1'
#
loop_
_entity.id
_entity.type
_entity.pdbx_description
1 polymer ?
#
loop_
_entity_poly.entity_id
_entity_poly.type
_entity_poly.pdbx_seq_one_letter_code
_entity_poly.pdbx_strand_id
1 'polypeptide(L)'
;MVDVLVLGTGITGRLVVQYLNSHRQKASFTFGLAGRSQSKLSGLISEFSLNNVPVFTVDVTNAAEVESVIQHAQVIINTVGPYWLWGNNVISACVRHGKHYVDLTGEPHWVKDIIATFDYVATQTGSIIVPCCGNISIPADVLVFVANKTLKAFAGSSATIDRSVSAWSLIGLGLSGGTAASMLAGFEEVPRHKLVASSPDFCLSPVQGVPNLRPRLVYTLPFSSPPVRGSCSAMTLNRQVVFRTWGLHELTSQLNARDSETAETSKALTYGPNFKYEEFMVFPSFFQALMHTVLINIGTITLSICSWARKLARRLLPKAGDGPSDEYLEKGAVQITNVTTSTDPQSRPTVIRTTFDGRGEPAYLLSSIMVAESALCIILNGRELPPVAKSGGVLTPMSAFGDVLVERLKACGRIEIRSEILLDADRKNADNTKKTR
;
A
#
# COMPACT_ATOMS: atom_id res chain seq x y z
N MET A 1 -18.47 19.17 12.06
CA MET A 1 -17.93 17.88 11.59
C MET A 1 -17.19 18.15 10.30
N VAL A 2 -15.98 17.60 10.11
CA VAL A 2 -15.21 17.69 8.86
C VAL A 2 -15.30 16.39 8.10
N ASP A 3 -15.03 16.43 6.78
CA ASP A 3 -15.00 15.22 5.97
C ASP A 3 -13.75 14.38 6.27
N VAL A 4 -12.57 15.01 6.33
CA VAL A 4 -11.29 14.37 6.56
C VAL A 4 -10.60 14.95 7.79
N LEU A 5 -10.09 14.11 8.70
CA LEU A 5 -9.21 14.52 9.78
C LEU A 5 -7.80 13.95 9.58
N VAL A 6 -6.82 14.83 9.47
CA VAL A 6 -5.41 14.44 9.40
C VAL A 6 -4.86 14.34 10.81
N LEU A 7 -4.56 13.12 11.23
CA LEU A 7 -3.99 12.83 12.54
C LEU A 7 -2.47 12.65 12.42
N GLY A 8 -1.73 13.56 13.03
CA GLY A 8 -0.27 13.59 13.04
C GLY A 8 0.33 14.82 12.36
N THR A 9 1.40 15.37 12.96
CA THR A 9 2.10 16.60 12.54
C THR A 9 3.55 16.32 12.12
N GLY A 10 3.89 15.07 11.80
CA GLY A 10 5.19 14.69 11.23
C GLY A 10 5.29 15.05 9.75
N ILE A 11 6.41 14.68 9.09
CA ILE A 11 6.64 14.98 7.67
C ILE A 11 5.48 14.52 6.79
N THR A 12 4.98 13.31 6.98
CA THR A 12 3.85 12.76 6.20
C THR A 12 2.56 13.56 6.45
N GLY A 13 2.23 13.86 7.71
CA GLY A 13 1.05 14.67 8.04
C GLY A 13 1.13 16.05 7.43
N ARG A 14 2.30 16.71 7.48
CA ARG A 14 2.56 18.00 6.83
C ARG A 14 2.30 17.94 5.31
N LEU A 15 2.82 16.91 4.63
CA LEU A 15 2.64 16.74 3.18
C LEU A 15 1.19 16.40 2.81
N VAL A 16 0.48 15.62 3.62
CA VAL A 16 -0.97 15.37 3.43
C VAL A 16 -1.75 16.68 3.54
N VAL A 17 -1.47 17.51 4.55
CA VAL A 17 -2.11 18.82 4.72
C VAL A 17 -1.83 19.73 3.53
N GLN A 18 -0.57 19.80 3.08
CA GLN A 18 -0.17 20.55 1.89
C GLN A 18 -0.97 20.11 0.67
N TYR A 19 -1.05 18.79 0.44
CA TYR A 19 -1.78 18.23 -0.70
C TYR A 19 -3.28 18.52 -0.65
N LEU A 20 -3.93 18.28 0.50
CA LEU A 20 -5.37 18.56 0.67
C LEU A 20 -5.69 20.03 0.52
N ASN A 21 -4.83 20.93 1.02
CA ASN A 21 -5.04 22.37 0.90
C ASN A 21 -4.92 22.89 -0.54
N SER A 22 -4.03 22.30 -1.34
CA SER A 22 -3.82 22.64 -2.76
C SER A 22 -4.61 21.76 -3.72
N HIS A 23 -5.48 20.87 -3.23
CA HIS A 23 -6.18 19.90 -4.06
C HIS A 23 -7.16 20.57 -5.02
N ARG A 24 -7.21 20.11 -6.29
CA ARG A 24 -8.09 20.64 -7.34
C ARG A 24 -9.59 20.62 -6.98
N GLN A 25 -10.04 19.69 -6.12
CA GLN A 25 -11.41 19.57 -5.63
C GLN A 25 -11.56 20.13 -4.20
N LYS A 26 -10.69 21.03 -3.75
CA LYS A 26 -10.68 21.57 -2.39
C LYS A 26 -12.02 22.17 -1.95
N ALA A 27 -12.80 22.72 -2.88
CA ALA A 27 -14.13 23.27 -2.60
C ALA A 27 -15.21 22.20 -2.31
N SER A 28 -14.93 20.92 -2.60
CA SER A 28 -15.87 19.81 -2.47
C SER A 28 -15.74 19.02 -1.17
N PHE A 29 -14.76 19.33 -0.31
CA PHE A 29 -14.56 18.68 0.96
C PHE A 29 -13.94 19.62 2.00
N THR A 30 -14.11 19.26 3.25
CA THR A 30 -13.52 19.95 4.41
C THR A 30 -12.49 19.04 5.10
N PHE A 31 -11.45 19.62 5.69
CA PHE A 31 -10.52 18.85 6.53
C PHE A 31 -10.18 19.57 7.83
N GLY A 32 -9.74 18.80 8.82
CA GLY A 32 -9.24 19.26 10.10
C GLY A 32 -7.89 18.65 10.42
N LEU A 33 -7.23 19.16 11.45
CA LEU A 33 -5.93 18.73 11.92
C LEU A 33 -6.03 18.21 13.34
N ALA A 34 -5.34 17.11 13.65
CA ALA A 34 -5.24 16.60 15.01
C ALA A 34 -3.81 16.15 15.32
N GLY A 35 -3.38 16.36 16.56
CA GLY A 35 -2.04 15.95 16.98
C GLY A 35 -1.72 16.35 18.40
N ARG A 36 -0.63 15.82 18.94
CA ARG A 36 -0.26 16.01 20.35
C ARG A 36 0.28 17.41 20.67
N SER A 37 0.93 18.07 19.72
CA SER A 37 1.63 19.34 19.95
C SER A 37 0.87 20.51 19.35
N GLN A 38 0.28 21.35 20.21
CA GLN A 38 -0.39 22.58 19.79
C GLN A 38 0.53 23.51 19.00
N SER A 39 1.81 23.63 19.36
CA SER A 39 2.77 24.48 18.62
C SER A 39 3.02 24.00 17.21
N LYS A 40 3.13 22.67 16.98
CA LYS A 40 3.26 22.09 15.64
C LYS A 40 1.99 22.26 14.81
N LEU A 41 0.83 22.11 15.44
CA LEU A 41 -0.46 22.36 14.77
C LEU A 41 -0.59 23.82 14.33
N SER A 42 -0.26 24.77 15.22
CA SER A 42 -0.23 26.21 14.88
C SER A 42 0.81 26.52 13.80
N GLY A 43 1.95 25.82 13.81
CA GLY A 43 2.97 25.94 12.77
C GLY A 43 2.44 25.57 11.38
N LEU A 44 1.70 24.44 11.27
CA LEU A 44 1.07 24.03 10.00
C LEU A 44 0.00 25.03 9.53
N ILE A 45 -0.80 25.58 10.43
CA ILE A 45 -1.78 26.63 10.11
C ILE A 45 -1.09 27.84 9.49
N SER A 46 0.01 28.29 10.10
CA SER A 46 0.77 29.45 9.59
C SER A 46 1.48 29.13 8.28
N GLU A 47 2.14 27.98 8.19
CA GLU A 47 2.91 27.56 7.01
C GLU A 47 2.05 27.48 5.75
N PHE A 48 0.85 26.94 5.84
CA PHE A 48 -0.05 26.76 4.68
C PHE A 48 -1.17 27.79 4.63
N SER A 49 -1.13 28.84 5.45
CA SER A 49 -2.16 29.89 5.54
C SER A 49 -3.58 29.32 5.63
N LEU A 50 -3.77 28.34 6.51
CA LEU A 50 -5.04 27.63 6.64
C LEU A 50 -6.08 28.48 7.36
N ASN A 51 -7.14 28.88 6.64
CA ASN A 51 -8.24 29.65 7.21
C ASN A 51 -9.40 28.72 7.58
N ASN A 52 -9.93 28.85 8.81
CA ASN A 52 -11.11 28.12 9.29
C ASN A 52 -10.96 26.60 9.30
N VAL A 53 -9.72 26.06 9.43
CA VAL A 53 -9.49 24.62 9.58
C VAL A 53 -9.58 24.26 11.06
N PRO A 54 -10.49 23.35 11.47
CA PRO A 54 -10.58 22.89 12.84
C PRO A 54 -9.31 22.18 13.30
N VAL A 55 -8.89 22.46 14.52
CA VAL A 55 -7.67 21.89 15.12
C VAL A 55 -8.00 21.24 16.45
N PHE A 56 -7.52 20.02 16.64
CA PHE A 56 -7.75 19.22 17.84
C PHE A 56 -6.42 18.80 18.47
N THR A 57 -6.23 19.09 19.75
CA THR A 57 -5.11 18.52 20.50
C THR A 57 -5.53 17.15 21.00
N VAL A 58 -4.75 16.11 20.70
CA VAL A 58 -5.06 14.72 21.06
C VAL A 58 -3.77 13.92 21.23
N ASP A 59 -3.68 13.18 22.34
CA ASP A 59 -2.68 12.13 22.51
C ASP A 59 -3.30 10.78 22.14
N VAL A 60 -2.76 10.13 21.09
CA VAL A 60 -3.25 8.83 20.60
C VAL A 60 -3.12 7.69 21.62
N THR A 61 -2.32 7.87 22.67
CA THR A 61 -2.22 6.92 23.78
C THR A 61 -3.40 7.02 24.75
N ASN A 62 -4.12 8.14 24.74
CA ASN A 62 -5.32 8.37 25.55
C ASN A 62 -6.59 8.03 24.75
N ALA A 63 -7.18 6.87 25.01
CA ALA A 63 -8.35 6.38 24.30
C ALA A 63 -9.56 7.34 24.38
N ALA A 64 -9.77 8.02 25.52
CA ALA A 64 -10.89 8.94 25.69
C ALA A 64 -10.72 10.22 24.85
N GLU A 65 -9.50 10.76 24.77
CA GLU A 65 -9.20 11.89 23.88
C GLU A 65 -9.39 11.52 22.42
N VAL A 66 -8.86 10.34 22.01
CA VAL A 66 -9.02 9.81 20.65
C VAL A 66 -10.51 9.70 20.31
N GLU A 67 -11.30 9.11 21.18
CA GLU A 67 -12.73 8.90 20.96
C GLU A 67 -13.48 10.22 20.80
N SER A 68 -13.17 11.23 21.62
CA SER A 68 -13.79 12.55 21.52
C SER A 68 -13.49 13.26 20.20
N VAL A 69 -12.26 13.08 19.67
CA VAL A 69 -11.81 13.77 18.44
C VAL A 69 -12.30 13.05 17.17
N ILE A 70 -12.29 11.72 17.16
CA ILE A 70 -12.71 10.91 15.98
C ILE A 70 -14.16 11.19 15.58
N GLN A 71 -15.05 11.48 16.53
CA GLN A 71 -16.46 11.79 16.25
C GLN A 71 -16.64 13.03 15.36
N HIS A 72 -15.67 13.94 15.33
CA HIS A 72 -15.74 15.18 14.55
C HIS A 72 -15.41 15.02 13.07
N ALA A 73 -15.11 13.81 12.60
CA ALA A 73 -14.77 13.57 11.19
C ALA A 73 -15.55 12.38 10.61
N GLN A 74 -15.55 12.27 9.28
CA GLN A 74 -16.05 11.10 8.55
C GLN A 74 -14.94 10.09 8.29
N VAL A 75 -13.76 10.57 7.81
CA VAL A 75 -12.58 9.75 7.50
C VAL A 75 -11.37 10.26 8.27
N ILE A 76 -10.61 9.34 8.83
CA ILE A 76 -9.36 9.62 9.53
C ILE A 76 -8.18 9.20 8.66
N ILE A 77 -7.29 10.14 8.35
CA ILE A 77 -5.95 9.84 7.80
C ILE A 77 -4.99 9.78 8.97
N ASN A 78 -4.57 8.59 9.36
CA ASN A 78 -3.63 8.42 10.47
C ASN A 78 -2.18 8.34 9.97
N THR A 79 -1.38 9.34 10.34
CA THR A 79 0.06 9.39 10.04
C THR A 79 0.94 9.22 11.29
N VAL A 80 0.35 8.74 12.39
CA VAL A 80 1.06 8.56 13.67
C VAL A 80 1.51 7.11 13.82
N GLY A 81 2.77 6.87 13.58
CA GLY A 81 3.44 5.57 13.83
C GLY A 81 4.46 5.66 14.99
N PRO A 82 4.95 4.53 15.51
CA PRO A 82 4.68 3.13 15.12
C PRO A 82 3.23 2.70 15.37
N TYR A 83 2.60 2.08 14.37
CA TYR A 83 1.19 1.71 14.45
C TYR A 83 0.94 0.57 15.44
N TRP A 84 1.87 -0.37 15.57
CA TRP A 84 1.85 -1.41 16.58
C TRP A 84 1.66 -0.85 18.01
N LEU A 85 2.30 0.28 18.30
CA LEU A 85 2.22 0.90 19.62
C LEU A 85 0.98 1.78 19.80
N TRP A 86 0.56 2.50 18.75
CA TRP A 86 -0.38 3.62 18.89
C TRP A 86 -1.61 3.56 17.98
N GLY A 87 -1.68 2.64 17.02
CA GLY A 87 -2.75 2.59 16.04
C GLY A 87 -4.09 2.07 16.57
N ASN A 88 -4.06 1.18 17.58
CA ASN A 88 -5.25 0.45 18.03
C ASN A 88 -6.36 1.35 18.59
N ASN A 89 -6.03 2.38 19.38
CA ASN A 89 -7.02 3.30 19.92
C ASN A 89 -7.77 4.03 18.80
N VAL A 90 -7.04 4.45 17.77
CA VAL A 90 -7.63 5.18 16.62
C VAL A 90 -8.59 4.29 15.83
N ILE A 91 -8.17 3.07 15.47
CA ILE A 91 -9.05 2.13 14.76
C ILE A 91 -10.25 1.74 15.61
N SER A 92 -10.04 1.44 16.90
CA SER A 92 -11.12 1.08 17.81
C SER A 92 -12.19 2.18 17.90
N ALA A 93 -11.78 3.45 17.99
CA ALA A 93 -12.71 4.58 17.97
C ALA A 93 -13.42 4.70 16.62
N CYS A 94 -12.71 4.57 15.48
CA CYS A 94 -13.31 4.61 14.16
C CYS A 94 -14.41 3.56 14.01
N VAL A 95 -14.10 2.32 14.36
CA VAL A 95 -15.04 1.19 14.20
C VAL A 95 -16.26 1.36 15.12
N ARG A 96 -16.07 1.80 16.37
CA ARG A 96 -17.20 2.02 17.30
C ARG A 96 -18.15 3.12 16.84
N HIS A 97 -17.65 4.15 16.19
CA HIS A 97 -18.44 5.30 15.76
C HIS A 97 -18.82 5.27 14.27
N GLY A 98 -18.64 4.15 13.59
CA GLY A 98 -18.95 4.03 12.16
C GLY A 98 -18.15 5.00 11.28
N LYS A 99 -16.91 5.33 11.71
CA LYS A 99 -16.00 6.21 10.94
C LYS A 99 -15.07 5.40 10.05
N HIS A 100 -14.58 6.03 9.00
CA HIS A 100 -13.65 5.40 8.07
C HIS A 100 -12.19 5.76 8.42
N TYR A 101 -11.26 4.93 7.97
CA TYR A 101 -9.86 5.03 8.36
C TYR A 101 -8.94 4.65 7.20
N VAL A 102 -7.90 5.43 7.00
CA VAL A 102 -6.78 5.12 6.11
C VAL A 102 -5.45 5.47 6.79
N ASP A 103 -4.39 4.70 6.49
CA ASP A 103 -3.03 4.94 6.98
C ASP A 103 -1.95 4.54 5.96
N LEU A 104 -0.68 4.65 6.37
CA LEU A 104 0.49 4.30 5.55
C LEU A 104 1.35 3.24 6.25
N THR A 105 0.77 2.37 7.07
CA THR A 105 1.54 1.39 7.82
C THR A 105 2.36 0.47 6.91
N GLY A 106 3.57 0.15 7.37
CA GLY A 106 4.45 -0.88 6.82
C GLY A 106 4.58 -2.11 7.73
N GLU A 107 3.65 -2.31 8.69
CA GLU A 107 3.75 -3.24 9.80
C GLU A 107 2.79 -4.45 9.66
N PRO A 108 3.19 -5.55 8.96
CA PRO A 108 2.29 -6.67 8.66
C PRO A 108 1.74 -7.38 9.89
N HIS A 109 2.52 -7.44 10.97
CA HIS A 109 2.10 -8.01 12.25
C HIS A 109 0.94 -7.24 12.87
N TRP A 110 0.98 -5.90 12.77
CA TRP A 110 -0.11 -5.05 13.23
C TRP A 110 -1.35 -5.16 12.34
N VAL A 111 -1.17 -5.16 11.01
CA VAL A 111 -2.28 -5.34 10.06
C VAL A 111 -2.98 -6.68 10.32
N LYS A 112 -2.25 -7.75 10.58
CA LYS A 112 -2.84 -9.04 10.94
C LYS A 112 -3.68 -8.97 12.21
N ASP A 113 -3.20 -8.29 13.23
CA ASP A 113 -3.91 -8.15 14.51
C ASP A 113 -5.18 -7.31 14.36
N ILE A 114 -5.15 -6.21 13.59
CA ILE A 114 -6.34 -5.39 13.37
C ILE A 114 -7.41 -6.12 12.54
N ILE A 115 -7.00 -6.95 11.57
CA ILE A 115 -7.93 -7.82 10.85
C ILE A 115 -8.64 -8.76 11.83
N ALA A 116 -7.87 -9.46 12.67
CA ALA A 116 -8.44 -10.41 13.62
C ALA A 116 -9.36 -9.75 14.67
N THR A 117 -9.09 -8.50 15.03
CA THR A 117 -9.79 -7.79 16.12
C THR A 117 -10.98 -6.98 15.62
N PHE A 118 -10.84 -6.30 14.49
CA PHE A 118 -11.78 -5.24 14.09
C PHE A 118 -12.55 -5.53 12.80
N ASP A 119 -12.16 -6.51 11.98
CA ASP A 119 -12.79 -6.75 10.67
C ASP A 119 -14.30 -7.00 10.80
N TYR A 120 -14.69 -7.91 11.69
CA TYR A 120 -16.11 -8.21 11.93
C TYR A 120 -16.88 -6.99 12.44
N VAL A 121 -16.34 -6.26 13.42
CA VAL A 121 -17.05 -5.08 13.98
C VAL A 121 -17.13 -3.96 12.93
N ALA A 122 -16.11 -3.79 12.11
CA ALA A 122 -16.11 -2.83 11.00
C ALA A 122 -17.19 -3.14 9.96
N THR A 123 -17.47 -4.43 9.68
CA THR A 123 -18.60 -4.81 8.81
C THR A 123 -19.95 -4.52 9.44
N GLN A 124 -20.08 -4.65 10.78
CA GLN A 124 -21.35 -4.35 11.47
C GLN A 124 -21.66 -2.85 11.51
N THR A 125 -20.62 -2.01 11.57
CA THR A 125 -20.78 -0.54 11.62
C THR A 125 -20.70 0.14 10.26
N GLY A 126 -20.39 -0.61 9.20
CA GLY A 126 -20.14 -0.08 7.86
C GLY A 126 -18.83 0.73 7.75
N SER A 127 -17.92 0.56 8.72
CA SER A 127 -16.63 1.26 8.71
C SER A 127 -15.70 0.69 7.65
N ILE A 128 -15.20 1.55 6.76
CA ILE A 128 -14.17 1.21 5.76
C ILE A 128 -12.81 1.48 6.41
N ILE A 129 -12.09 0.43 6.76
CA ILE A 129 -10.76 0.50 7.39
C ILE A 129 -9.73 0.01 6.38
N VAL A 130 -8.91 0.92 5.84
CA VAL A 130 -7.93 0.57 4.80
C VAL A 130 -6.52 0.97 5.26
N PRO A 131 -5.77 0.05 5.86
CA PRO A 131 -4.37 0.26 6.15
C PRO A 131 -3.52 0.20 4.86
N CYS A 132 -2.25 0.58 4.95
CA CYS A 132 -1.27 0.44 3.88
C CYS A 132 -1.55 1.29 2.63
N CYS A 133 -2.16 2.48 2.77
CA CYS A 133 -2.47 3.39 1.66
C CYS A 133 -1.27 4.27 1.23
N GLY A 134 -0.06 3.73 1.23
CA GLY A 134 1.17 4.43 0.81
C GLY A 134 1.89 3.75 -0.35
N ASN A 135 3.03 4.32 -0.73
CA ASN A 135 3.85 3.83 -1.85
C ASN A 135 4.39 2.40 -1.64
N ILE A 136 4.41 1.92 -0.41
CA ILE A 136 4.82 0.53 -0.14
C ILE A 136 3.82 -0.43 -0.81
N SER A 137 2.50 -0.24 -0.64
CA SER A 137 1.52 -1.26 -1.02
C SER A 137 0.60 -0.85 -2.18
N ILE A 138 0.20 0.42 -2.29
CA ILE A 138 -0.72 0.85 -3.36
C ILE A 138 -0.18 0.50 -4.76
N PRO A 139 1.07 0.82 -5.15
CA PRO A 139 1.52 0.50 -6.49
C PRO A 139 1.52 -1.00 -6.81
N ALA A 140 1.89 -1.85 -5.83
CA ALA A 140 1.86 -3.30 -5.99
C ALA A 140 0.44 -3.81 -6.26
N ASP A 141 -0.52 -3.36 -5.48
CA ASP A 141 -1.93 -3.76 -5.57
C ASP A 141 -2.59 -3.23 -6.85
N VAL A 142 -2.34 -1.95 -7.19
CA VAL A 142 -2.84 -1.30 -8.42
C VAL A 142 -2.35 -2.00 -9.67
N LEU A 143 -1.06 -2.35 -9.74
CA LEU A 143 -0.48 -2.96 -10.94
C LEU A 143 -1.13 -4.30 -11.28
N VAL A 144 -1.35 -5.15 -10.28
CA VAL A 144 -2.02 -6.44 -10.47
C VAL A 144 -3.50 -6.25 -10.81
N PHE A 145 -4.18 -5.32 -10.13
CA PHE A 145 -5.58 -5.01 -10.39
C PHE A 145 -5.79 -4.53 -11.83
N VAL A 146 -4.99 -3.59 -12.30
CA VAL A 146 -5.06 -3.06 -13.68
C VAL A 146 -4.68 -4.12 -14.70
N ALA A 147 -3.66 -4.96 -14.41
CA ALA A 147 -3.31 -6.08 -15.28
C ALA A 147 -4.46 -7.09 -15.42
N ASN A 148 -5.15 -7.42 -14.32
CA ASN A 148 -6.32 -8.29 -14.33
C ASN A 148 -7.45 -7.70 -15.20
N LYS A 149 -7.72 -6.41 -15.07
CA LYS A 149 -8.74 -5.74 -15.91
C LYS A 149 -8.38 -5.81 -17.38
N THR A 150 -7.12 -5.53 -17.75
CA THR A 150 -6.63 -5.63 -19.13
C THR A 150 -6.76 -7.05 -19.67
N LEU A 151 -6.41 -8.07 -18.84
CA LEU A 151 -6.57 -9.47 -19.19
C LEU A 151 -8.02 -9.79 -19.51
N LYS A 152 -8.93 -9.44 -18.60
CA LYS A 152 -10.36 -9.77 -18.72
C LYS A 152 -11.06 -9.00 -19.84
N ALA A 153 -10.66 -7.78 -20.11
CA ALA A 153 -11.14 -7.01 -21.26
C ALA A 153 -10.73 -7.66 -22.59
N PHE A 154 -9.56 -8.31 -22.65
CA PHE A 154 -9.06 -8.97 -23.86
C PHE A 154 -9.56 -10.41 -24.01
N ALA A 155 -9.53 -11.20 -22.94
CA ALA A 155 -9.75 -12.66 -22.98
C ALA A 155 -11.08 -13.11 -22.33
N GLY A 156 -11.91 -12.16 -21.89
CA GLY A 156 -13.20 -12.42 -21.24
C GLY A 156 -13.13 -12.54 -19.72
N SER A 157 -14.30 -12.44 -19.05
CA SER A 157 -14.42 -12.41 -17.59
C SER A 157 -13.92 -13.67 -16.89
N SER A 158 -13.85 -14.80 -17.61
CA SER A 158 -13.37 -16.08 -17.10
C SER A 158 -11.84 -16.24 -17.14
N ALA A 159 -11.13 -15.34 -17.81
CA ALA A 159 -9.67 -15.39 -17.85
C ALA A 159 -9.06 -15.24 -16.45
N THR A 160 -8.00 -16.01 -16.17
CA THR A 160 -7.33 -16.03 -14.85
C THR A 160 -5.84 -15.79 -14.98
N ILE A 161 -5.25 -15.25 -13.94
CA ILE A 161 -3.81 -15.01 -13.85
C ILE A 161 -3.11 -16.26 -13.30
N ASP A 162 -2.02 -16.68 -13.96
CA ASP A 162 -1.08 -17.65 -13.39
C ASP A 162 -0.05 -16.95 -12.49
N ARG A 163 0.62 -15.92 -13.04
CA ARG A 163 1.71 -15.25 -12.35
C ARG A 163 1.80 -13.77 -12.70
N SER A 164 2.09 -12.96 -11.68
CA SER A 164 2.38 -11.52 -11.83
C SER A 164 3.71 -11.21 -11.15
N VAL A 165 4.61 -10.50 -11.82
CA VAL A 165 5.96 -10.18 -11.33
C VAL A 165 6.22 -8.70 -11.49
N SER A 166 6.55 -8.01 -10.38
CA SER A 166 6.85 -6.58 -10.35
C SER A 166 8.33 -6.30 -10.14
N ALA A 167 8.92 -5.48 -10.98
CA ALA A 167 10.30 -5.00 -10.88
C ALA A 167 10.28 -3.53 -10.47
N TRP A 168 10.86 -3.21 -9.30
CA TRP A 168 10.82 -1.90 -8.66
C TRP A 168 12.14 -1.16 -8.86
N SER A 169 12.09 0.08 -9.34
CA SER A 169 13.18 1.03 -9.37
C SER A 169 12.81 2.26 -8.56
N LEU A 170 13.56 2.54 -7.50
CA LEU A 170 13.34 3.69 -6.61
C LEU A 170 14.52 4.64 -6.71
N ILE A 171 14.23 5.92 -6.88
CA ILE A 171 15.21 6.99 -6.92
C ILE A 171 14.90 7.97 -5.79
N GLY A 172 15.89 8.27 -4.97
CA GLY A 172 15.74 9.26 -3.92
C GLY A 172 14.84 8.79 -2.76
N LEU A 173 15.02 7.55 -2.28
CA LEU A 173 14.30 7.07 -1.12
C LEU A 173 14.78 7.77 0.14
N GLY A 174 13.91 8.55 0.77
CA GLY A 174 14.16 9.24 2.04
C GLY A 174 13.95 8.35 3.27
N LEU A 175 14.54 8.73 4.38
CA LEU A 175 14.30 8.10 5.68
C LEU A 175 13.99 9.18 6.73
N SER A 176 12.84 9.08 7.40
CA SER A 176 12.48 9.99 8.51
C SER A 176 12.66 9.31 9.85
N GLY A 177 12.68 10.13 10.91
CA GLY A 177 12.72 9.62 12.28
C GLY A 177 11.50 8.77 12.65
N GLY A 178 10.33 9.02 12.07
CA GLY A 178 9.14 8.19 12.25
C GLY A 178 9.31 6.79 11.65
N THR A 179 9.81 6.70 10.42
CA THR A 179 10.12 5.41 9.76
C THR A 179 11.19 4.64 10.52
N ALA A 180 12.27 5.32 10.94
CA ALA A 180 13.32 4.72 11.75
C ALA A 180 12.79 4.17 13.08
N ALA A 181 11.89 4.89 13.74
CA ALA A 181 11.25 4.45 14.98
C ALA A 181 10.37 3.20 14.76
N SER A 182 9.56 3.16 13.70
CA SER A 182 8.74 1.98 13.36
C SER A 182 9.61 0.75 13.05
N MET A 183 10.69 0.92 12.28
CA MET A 183 11.63 -0.17 12.02
C MET A 183 12.25 -0.73 13.30
N LEU A 184 12.72 0.11 14.21
CA LEU A 184 13.32 -0.33 15.47
C LEU A 184 12.30 -0.95 16.41
N ALA A 185 11.10 -0.37 16.52
CA ALA A 185 10.02 -0.91 17.32
C ALA A 185 9.63 -2.34 16.86
N GLY A 186 9.64 -2.61 15.55
CA GLY A 186 9.43 -3.94 15.02
C GLY A 186 10.41 -5.00 15.55
N PHE A 187 11.67 -4.63 15.83
CA PHE A 187 12.67 -5.54 16.40
C PHE A 187 12.67 -5.59 17.94
N GLU A 188 12.19 -4.56 18.62
CA GLU A 188 12.31 -4.40 20.07
C GLU A 188 11.01 -4.70 20.82
N GLU A 189 9.88 -4.24 20.29
CA GLU A 189 8.61 -4.24 20.99
C GLU A 189 7.66 -5.35 20.53
N VAL A 190 7.85 -5.85 19.29
CA VAL A 190 6.95 -6.86 18.73
C VAL A 190 7.36 -8.27 19.19
N PRO A 191 6.45 -9.04 19.81
CA PRO A 191 6.72 -10.41 20.19
C PRO A 191 7.08 -11.28 18.98
N ARG A 192 8.13 -12.13 19.12
CA ARG A 192 8.63 -12.98 18.01
C ARG A 192 7.54 -13.85 17.38
N HIS A 193 6.62 -14.40 18.16
CA HIS A 193 5.54 -15.22 17.63
C HIS A 193 4.61 -14.42 16.68
N LYS A 194 4.42 -13.12 16.91
CA LYS A 194 3.64 -12.22 16.02
C LYS A 194 4.37 -11.99 14.70
N LEU A 195 5.70 -11.75 14.76
CA LEU A 195 6.53 -11.60 13.56
C LEU A 195 6.51 -12.87 12.71
N VAL A 196 6.68 -14.05 13.33
CA VAL A 196 6.59 -15.34 12.62
C VAL A 196 5.20 -15.57 12.03
N ALA A 197 4.14 -15.30 12.80
CA ALA A 197 2.76 -15.48 12.35
C ALA A 197 2.37 -14.53 11.19
N SER A 198 3.06 -13.39 11.06
CA SER A 198 2.84 -12.41 9.98
C SER A 198 3.80 -12.56 8.79
N SER A 199 4.66 -13.59 8.77
CA SER A 199 5.61 -13.82 7.68
C SER A 199 5.03 -14.52 6.44
N PRO A 200 4.05 -15.46 6.53
CA PRO A 200 3.51 -16.15 5.37
C PRO A 200 2.79 -15.21 4.40
N ASP A 201 2.85 -15.53 3.12
CA ASP A 201 2.26 -14.73 2.05
C ASP A 201 0.74 -14.50 2.22
N PHE A 202 0.00 -15.52 2.64
CA PHE A 202 -1.46 -15.46 2.84
C PHE A 202 -1.89 -15.10 4.26
N CYS A 203 -0.99 -14.62 5.12
CA CYS A 203 -1.29 -14.37 6.54
C CYS A 203 -2.35 -13.28 6.76
N LEU A 204 -2.58 -12.41 5.78
CA LEU A 204 -3.62 -11.37 5.79
C LEU A 204 -4.86 -11.77 4.97
N SER A 205 -4.75 -12.80 4.14
CA SER A 205 -5.84 -13.22 3.24
C SER A 205 -6.90 -14.04 3.97
N PRO A 206 -8.20 -13.86 3.66
CA PRO A 206 -9.28 -14.70 4.22
C PRO A 206 -9.27 -16.11 3.64
N VAL A 207 -8.61 -16.34 2.49
CA VAL A 207 -8.49 -17.65 1.84
C VAL A 207 -7.03 -17.99 1.58
N GLN A 208 -6.72 -19.29 1.55
CA GLN A 208 -5.39 -19.80 1.23
C GLN A 208 -5.28 -20.04 -0.27
N GLY A 209 -4.19 -19.59 -0.86
CA GLY A 209 -3.88 -19.80 -2.27
C GLY A 209 -2.74 -20.80 -2.49
N VAL A 210 -2.26 -20.86 -3.73
CA VAL A 210 -1.10 -21.66 -4.08
C VAL A 210 0.18 -20.96 -3.58
N PRO A 211 1.02 -21.63 -2.78
CA PRO A 211 2.26 -21.04 -2.30
C PRO A 211 3.14 -20.55 -3.45
N ASN A 212 3.77 -19.40 -3.25
CA ASN A 212 4.75 -18.90 -4.19
C ASN A 212 5.94 -19.86 -4.37
N LEU A 213 6.66 -19.67 -5.46
CA LEU A 213 7.92 -20.37 -5.71
C LEU A 213 8.91 -20.07 -4.58
N ARG A 214 9.89 -20.99 -4.38
CA ARG A 214 10.95 -20.80 -3.38
C ARG A 214 11.66 -19.45 -3.58
N PRO A 215 12.06 -18.77 -2.50
CA PRO A 215 12.82 -17.53 -2.60
C PRO A 215 14.08 -17.70 -3.44
N ARG A 216 14.39 -16.70 -4.27
CA ARG A 216 15.58 -16.68 -5.13
C ARG A 216 16.56 -15.63 -4.62
N LEU A 217 17.84 -15.88 -4.82
CA LEU A 217 18.86 -14.88 -4.49
C LEU A 217 18.84 -13.71 -5.47
N VAL A 218 18.54 -14.00 -6.74
CA VAL A 218 18.38 -12.99 -7.80
C VAL A 218 17.15 -13.32 -8.62
N TYR A 219 16.36 -12.30 -8.89
CA TYR A 219 15.12 -12.35 -9.67
C TYR A 219 15.36 -11.79 -11.08
N THR A 220 14.52 -12.18 -12.02
CA THR A 220 14.51 -11.64 -13.38
C THR A 220 13.07 -11.40 -13.81
N LEU A 221 12.80 -10.22 -14.39
CA LEU A 221 11.50 -9.90 -14.95
C LEU A 221 11.27 -10.75 -16.21
N PRO A 222 10.16 -11.49 -16.29
CA PRO A 222 9.81 -12.23 -17.52
C PRO A 222 9.67 -11.30 -18.72
N PHE A 223 9.94 -11.80 -19.91
CA PHE A 223 9.73 -11.06 -21.17
C PHE A 223 10.41 -9.69 -21.23
N SER A 224 11.50 -9.45 -20.48
CA SER A 224 12.29 -8.23 -20.54
C SER A 224 13.52 -8.40 -21.44
N SER A 225 13.74 -7.42 -22.32
CA SER A 225 14.93 -7.35 -23.20
C SER A 225 15.45 -5.91 -23.23
N PRO A 226 16.65 -5.64 -22.70
CA PRO A 226 17.57 -6.56 -22.01
C PRO A 226 16.98 -7.11 -20.69
N PRO A 227 17.52 -8.22 -20.15
CA PRO A 227 16.99 -8.83 -18.93
C PRO A 227 17.09 -7.90 -17.73
N VAL A 228 15.94 -7.52 -17.15
CA VAL A 228 15.86 -6.75 -15.89
C VAL A 228 16.04 -7.71 -14.73
N ARG A 229 17.06 -7.47 -13.90
CA ARG A 229 17.42 -8.34 -12.76
C ARG A 229 17.37 -7.56 -11.46
N GLY A 230 17.20 -8.30 -10.36
CA GLY A 230 17.17 -7.66 -9.07
C GLY A 230 17.25 -8.62 -7.88
N SER A 231 17.28 -8.03 -6.71
CA SER A 231 17.24 -8.73 -5.43
C SER A 231 15.82 -8.80 -4.87
N CYS A 232 15.58 -9.73 -3.95
CA CYS A 232 14.28 -9.78 -3.27
C CYS A 232 13.92 -8.42 -2.65
N SER A 233 12.64 -8.06 -2.72
CA SER A 233 12.13 -6.94 -1.94
C SER A 233 12.18 -7.30 -0.46
N ALA A 234 12.72 -6.41 0.36
CA ALA A 234 12.65 -6.54 1.82
C ALA A 234 11.22 -6.29 2.36
N MET A 235 10.30 -5.85 1.49
CA MET A 235 8.95 -5.46 1.85
C MET A 235 7.95 -6.61 1.62
N THR A 236 7.88 -7.54 2.56
CA THR A 236 6.94 -8.68 2.49
C THR A 236 5.47 -8.23 2.50
N LEU A 237 5.17 -7.08 3.08
CA LEU A 237 3.81 -6.54 3.21
C LEU A 237 3.13 -6.32 1.87
N ASN A 238 3.85 -5.88 0.83
CA ASN A 238 3.27 -5.69 -0.51
C ASN A 238 2.60 -6.96 -1.03
N ARG A 239 3.33 -8.08 -0.98
CA ARG A 239 2.79 -9.38 -1.41
C ARG A 239 1.56 -9.78 -0.59
N GLN A 240 1.60 -9.55 0.72
CA GLN A 240 0.50 -9.89 1.62
C GLN A 240 -0.74 -9.03 1.34
N VAL A 241 -0.57 -7.75 1.00
CA VAL A 241 -1.67 -6.86 0.57
C VAL A 241 -2.27 -7.34 -0.75
N VAL A 242 -1.44 -7.64 -1.75
CA VAL A 242 -1.90 -8.19 -3.03
C VAL A 242 -2.65 -9.51 -2.85
N PHE A 243 -2.14 -10.42 -1.99
CA PHE A 243 -2.84 -11.67 -1.68
C PHE A 243 -4.11 -11.48 -0.87
N ARG A 244 -4.18 -10.44 -0.02
CA ARG A 244 -5.44 -10.11 0.66
C ARG A 244 -6.46 -9.56 -0.32
N THR A 245 -6.07 -8.69 -1.27
CA THR A 245 -6.95 -8.21 -2.35
C THR A 245 -7.50 -9.38 -3.15
N TRP A 246 -6.60 -10.28 -3.60
CA TRP A 246 -6.99 -11.52 -4.26
C TRP A 246 -7.99 -12.32 -3.44
N GLY A 247 -7.68 -12.59 -2.18
CA GLY A 247 -8.53 -13.41 -1.31
C GLY A 247 -9.89 -12.79 -1.00
N LEU A 248 -9.97 -11.47 -0.87
CA LEU A 248 -11.25 -10.76 -0.70
C LEU A 248 -12.10 -10.84 -1.97
N HIS A 249 -11.51 -10.70 -3.16
CA HIS A 249 -12.22 -10.84 -4.42
C HIS A 249 -12.71 -12.28 -4.64
N GLU A 250 -11.88 -13.30 -4.37
CA GLU A 250 -12.28 -14.72 -4.49
C GLU A 250 -13.41 -15.05 -3.52
N LEU A 251 -13.31 -14.64 -2.25
CA LEU A 251 -14.36 -14.84 -1.25
C LEU A 251 -15.67 -14.17 -1.66
N THR A 252 -15.60 -12.89 -2.08
CA THR A 252 -16.79 -12.15 -2.52
C THR A 252 -17.45 -12.80 -3.72
N SER A 253 -16.66 -13.27 -4.69
CA SER A 253 -17.18 -13.98 -5.85
C SER A 253 -17.90 -15.28 -5.48
N GLN A 254 -17.36 -16.03 -4.49
CA GLN A 254 -18.01 -17.25 -4.00
C GLN A 254 -19.33 -16.95 -3.27
N LEU A 255 -19.37 -15.88 -2.45
CA LEU A 255 -20.58 -15.49 -1.73
C LEU A 255 -21.67 -14.99 -2.68
N ASN A 256 -21.31 -14.28 -3.75
CA ASN A 256 -22.23 -13.70 -4.72
C ASN A 256 -22.61 -14.67 -5.86
N ALA A 257 -22.08 -15.90 -5.89
CA ALA A 257 -22.27 -16.86 -6.98
C ALA A 257 -23.76 -17.25 -7.24
N ARG A 258 -24.64 -17.01 -6.27
CA ARG A 258 -26.08 -17.33 -6.36
C ARG A 258 -26.94 -16.22 -6.96
N ASP A 259 -26.41 -14.98 -7.02
CA ASP A 259 -27.10 -13.83 -7.58
C ASP A 259 -26.47 -13.48 -8.94
N SER A 260 -27.25 -13.67 -10.02
CA SER A 260 -26.74 -13.55 -11.39
C SER A 260 -26.20 -12.18 -11.75
N GLU A 261 -26.72 -11.08 -11.18
CA GLU A 261 -26.29 -9.71 -11.48
C GLU A 261 -24.97 -9.36 -10.78
N THR A 262 -24.81 -9.75 -9.53
CA THR A 262 -23.60 -9.50 -8.75
C THR A 262 -22.49 -10.53 -9.01
N ALA A 263 -22.85 -11.75 -9.46
CA ALA A 263 -21.89 -12.81 -9.76
C ALA A 263 -20.90 -12.43 -10.87
N GLU A 264 -21.39 -11.86 -11.98
CA GLU A 264 -20.53 -11.50 -13.12
C GLU A 264 -19.60 -10.34 -12.74
N THR A 265 -20.09 -9.31 -12.06
CA THR A 265 -19.29 -8.20 -11.55
C THR A 265 -18.22 -8.68 -10.57
N SER A 266 -18.56 -9.56 -9.64
CA SER A 266 -17.61 -10.12 -8.68
C SER A 266 -16.57 -11.00 -9.37
N LYS A 267 -16.98 -11.82 -10.35
CA LYS A 267 -16.08 -12.67 -11.16
C LYS A 267 -15.08 -11.84 -11.97
N ALA A 268 -15.49 -10.68 -12.46
CA ALA A 268 -14.60 -9.77 -13.16
C ALA A 268 -13.44 -9.26 -12.30
N LEU A 269 -13.56 -9.26 -10.99
CA LEU A 269 -12.52 -8.83 -10.05
C LEU A 269 -11.58 -9.96 -9.61
N THR A 270 -11.98 -11.24 -9.75
CA THR A 270 -11.14 -12.38 -9.32
C THR A 270 -9.89 -12.52 -10.18
N TYR A 271 -8.78 -12.92 -9.57
CA TYR A 271 -7.51 -13.19 -10.29
C TYR A 271 -7.39 -14.68 -10.68
N GLY A 272 -8.19 -15.54 -10.05
CA GLY A 272 -8.20 -16.98 -10.26
C GLY A 272 -7.43 -17.76 -9.18
N PRO A 273 -7.70 -19.09 -9.07
CA PRO A 273 -7.24 -19.91 -7.94
C PRO A 273 -5.73 -20.20 -7.94
N ASN A 274 -5.07 -20.10 -9.08
CA ASN A 274 -3.65 -20.40 -9.24
C ASN A 274 -2.75 -19.16 -9.16
N PHE A 275 -3.31 -18.02 -8.77
CA PHE A 275 -2.62 -16.73 -8.75
C PHE A 275 -1.35 -16.77 -7.90
N LYS A 276 -0.25 -16.27 -8.49
CA LYS A 276 1.06 -16.09 -7.84
C LYS A 276 1.56 -14.67 -8.05
N TYR A 277 2.14 -14.09 -7.01
CA TYR A 277 2.72 -12.75 -7.08
C TYR A 277 4.13 -12.74 -6.52
N GLU A 278 5.04 -12.11 -7.26
CA GLU A 278 6.43 -11.88 -6.86
C GLU A 278 6.84 -10.44 -7.17
N GLU A 279 7.76 -9.90 -6.38
CA GLU A 279 8.35 -8.60 -6.63
C GLU A 279 9.82 -8.56 -6.23
N PHE A 280 10.57 -7.65 -6.85
CA PHE A 280 11.97 -7.46 -6.56
C PHE A 280 12.44 -6.03 -6.86
N MET A 281 13.53 -5.62 -6.19
CA MET A 281 14.22 -4.35 -6.46
C MET A 281 15.20 -4.52 -7.61
N VAL A 282 15.15 -3.62 -8.60
CA VAL A 282 16.04 -3.64 -9.77
C VAL A 282 17.46 -3.17 -9.40
N PHE A 283 18.44 -3.89 -9.89
CA PHE A 283 19.85 -3.52 -9.79
C PHE A 283 20.53 -3.60 -11.16
N PRO A 284 21.52 -2.72 -11.42
CA PRO A 284 22.21 -2.67 -12.72
C PRO A 284 22.95 -3.98 -13.08
N SER A 285 23.39 -4.76 -12.10
CA SER A 285 24.13 -5.99 -12.34
C SER A 285 23.69 -7.14 -11.42
N PHE A 286 23.96 -8.37 -11.84
CA PHE A 286 23.74 -9.57 -11.03
C PHE A 286 24.50 -9.51 -9.69
N PHE A 287 25.75 -9.05 -9.74
CA PHE A 287 26.59 -8.98 -8.53
C PHE A 287 26.02 -7.97 -7.51
N GLN A 288 25.56 -6.80 -7.96
CA GLN A 288 24.95 -5.81 -7.07
C GLN A 288 23.65 -6.35 -6.46
N ALA A 289 22.81 -7.02 -7.24
CA ALA A 289 21.60 -7.66 -6.74
C ALA A 289 21.91 -8.73 -5.67
N LEU A 290 22.91 -9.58 -5.92
CA LEU A 290 23.36 -10.60 -4.98
C LEU A 290 23.91 -9.97 -3.69
N MET A 291 24.78 -8.98 -3.81
CA MET A 291 25.36 -8.24 -2.68
C MET A 291 24.25 -7.59 -1.82
N HIS A 292 23.28 -6.94 -2.45
CA HIS A 292 22.15 -6.36 -1.74
C HIS A 292 21.35 -7.42 -0.98
N THR A 293 21.05 -8.55 -1.63
CA THR A 293 20.34 -9.67 -0.98
C THR A 293 21.08 -10.17 0.27
N VAL A 294 22.39 -10.34 0.16
CA VAL A 294 23.23 -10.82 1.30
C VAL A 294 23.25 -9.78 2.42
N LEU A 295 23.50 -8.51 2.09
CA LEU A 295 23.60 -7.42 3.07
C LEU A 295 22.29 -7.18 3.81
N ILE A 296 21.14 -7.17 3.10
CA ILE A 296 19.84 -6.96 3.74
C ILE A 296 19.49 -8.11 4.71
N ASN A 297 19.78 -9.34 4.33
CA ASN A 297 19.53 -10.50 5.20
C ASN A 297 20.45 -10.49 6.43
N ILE A 298 21.74 -10.24 6.26
CA ILE A 298 22.69 -10.11 7.38
C ILE A 298 22.25 -8.96 8.30
N GLY A 299 21.91 -7.79 7.76
CA GLY A 299 21.45 -6.63 8.52
C GLY A 299 20.19 -6.95 9.34
N THR A 300 19.20 -7.58 8.71
CA THR A 300 17.94 -7.99 9.37
C THR A 300 18.20 -8.98 10.50
N ILE A 301 19.01 -10.03 10.26
CA ILE A 301 19.39 -11.01 11.28
C ILE A 301 20.12 -10.30 12.43
N THR A 302 21.10 -9.46 12.13
CA THR A 302 21.89 -8.72 13.14
C THR A 302 21.00 -7.83 14.00
N LEU A 303 20.10 -7.06 13.40
CA LEU A 303 19.15 -6.22 14.15
C LEU A 303 18.17 -7.07 14.99
N SER A 304 17.80 -8.26 14.51
CA SER A 304 16.89 -9.16 15.23
C SER A 304 17.50 -9.74 16.50
N ILE A 305 18.81 -10.11 16.48
CA ILE A 305 19.45 -10.81 17.58
C ILE A 305 20.36 -9.93 18.45
N CYS A 306 20.95 -8.86 17.89
CA CYS A 306 21.99 -8.07 18.57
C CYS A 306 21.44 -6.76 19.10
N SER A 307 21.26 -6.63 20.43
CA SER A 307 20.81 -5.41 21.08
C SER A 307 21.78 -4.22 20.90
N TRP A 308 23.10 -4.48 20.87
CA TRP A 308 24.11 -3.45 20.62
C TRP A 308 23.97 -2.85 19.21
N ALA A 309 23.64 -3.67 18.20
CA ALA A 309 23.43 -3.18 16.82
C ALA A 309 22.21 -2.26 16.74
N ARG A 310 21.11 -2.59 17.44
CA ARG A 310 19.94 -1.70 17.55
C ARG A 310 20.27 -0.38 18.24
N LYS A 311 21.08 -0.41 19.33
CA LYS A 311 21.56 0.81 20.01
C LYS A 311 22.40 1.68 19.08
N LEU A 312 23.28 1.07 18.27
CA LEU A 312 24.08 1.76 17.28
C LEU A 312 23.20 2.36 16.17
N ALA A 313 22.26 1.56 15.61
CA ALA A 313 21.32 2.02 14.60
C ALA A 313 20.51 3.23 15.11
N ARG A 314 20.02 3.20 16.35
CA ARG A 314 19.29 4.34 16.96
C ARG A 314 20.10 5.63 17.05
N ARG A 315 21.44 5.54 17.13
CA ARG A 315 22.31 6.73 17.13
C ARG A 315 22.57 7.29 15.73
N LEU A 316 22.54 6.42 14.71
CA LEU A 316 22.87 6.77 13.33
C LEU A 316 21.62 7.16 12.51
N LEU A 317 20.45 6.64 12.88
CA LEU A 317 19.20 6.91 12.18
C LEU A 317 18.63 8.29 12.53
N PRO A 318 17.84 8.90 11.63
CA PRO A 318 17.16 10.17 11.88
C PRO A 318 16.34 10.15 13.17
N LYS A 319 16.31 11.27 13.89
CA LYS A 319 15.55 11.43 15.13
C LYS A 319 14.10 11.83 14.85
N ALA A 320 13.23 11.69 15.84
CA ALA A 320 11.86 12.13 15.75
C ALA A 320 11.73 13.60 15.34
N GLY A 321 11.13 13.87 14.21
CA GLY A 321 11.03 15.21 13.61
C GLY A 321 11.96 15.45 12.44
N ASP A 322 13.04 14.67 12.30
CA ASP A 322 13.93 14.75 11.14
C ASP A 322 13.31 14.08 9.92
N GLY A 323 13.60 14.61 8.76
CA GLY A 323 13.14 14.05 7.49
C GLY A 323 13.81 14.72 6.29
N PRO A 324 13.60 14.22 5.07
CA PRO A 324 14.16 14.83 3.87
C PRO A 324 13.62 16.26 3.66
N SER A 325 14.44 17.11 3.03
CA SER A 325 14.05 18.47 2.66
C SER A 325 13.05 18.47 1.50
N ASP A 326 12.28 19.55 1.34
CA ASP A 326 11.30 19.69 0.25
C ASP A 326 12.00 19.58 -1.13
N GLU A 327 13.21 20.12 -1.29
CA GLU A 327 13.99 19.97 -2.52
C GLU A 327 14.36 18.50 -2.81
N TYR A 328 14.69 17.73 -1.78
CA TYR A 328 14.95 16.28 -1.92
C TYR A 328 13.70 15.51 -2.30
N LEU A 329 12.56 15.87 -1.71
CA LEU A 329 11.27 15.25 -1.99
C LEU A 329 10.84 15.40 -3.46
N GLU A 330 11.16 16.52 -4.10
CA GLU A 330 10.81 16.76 -5.50
C GLU A 330 11.71 16.00 -6.50
N LYS A 331 12.94 15.63 -6.11
CA LYS A 331 13.91 14.96 -7.00
C LYS A 331 13.74 13.43 -7.06
N GLY A 332 12.92 12.85 -6.21
CA GLY A 332 12.68 11.41 -6.18
C GLY A 332 11.82 10.91 -7.34
N ALA A 333 11.82 9.60 -7.55
CA ALA A 333 10.93 8.93 -8.49
C ALA A 333 10.75 7.45 -8.12
N VAL A 334 9.62 6.88 -8.54
CA VAL A 334 9.38 5.44 -8.53
C VAL A 334 8.98 5.00 -9.93
N GLN A 335 9.60 3.91 -10.40
CA GLN A 335 9.24 3.26 -11.65
C GLN A 335 9.06 1.77 -11.39
N ILE A 336 7.90 1.24 -11.73
CA ILE A 336 7.62 -0.18 -11.54
C ILE A 336 7.10 -0.75 -12.85
N THR A 337 7.70 -1.84 -13.28
CA THR A 337 7.21 -2.64 -14.40
C THR A 337 6.68 -3.96 -13.88
N ASN A 338 5.43 -4.22 -14.13
CA ASN A 338 4.79 -5.50 -13.82
C ASN A 338 4.57 -6.28 -15.11
N VAL A 339 4.84 -7.58 -15.07
CA VAL A 339 4.51 -8.53 -16.13
C VAL A 339 3.61 -9.61 -15.57
N THR A 340 2.41 -9.67 -16.11
CA THR A 340 1.37 -10.64 -15.73
C THR A 340 1.11 -11.62 -16.86
N THR A 341 1.04 -12.92 -16.53
CA THR A 341 0.74 -13.99 -17.48
C THR A 341 -0.57 -14.68 -17.12
N SER A 342 -1.39 -14.96 -18.12
CA SER A 342 -2.64 -15.71 -17.94
C SER A 342 -2.41 -17.21 -17.79
N THR A 343 -3.33 -17.87 -17.09
CA THR A 343 -3.47 -19.33 -17.14
C THR A 343 -4.28 -19.68 -18.38
N ASP A 344 -3.64 -20.32 -19.35
CA ASP A 344 -4.34 -20.90 -20.49
C ASP A 344 -3.82 -22.31 -20.78
N PRO A 345 -4.63 -23.35 -20.51
CA PRO A 345 -4.21 -24.74 -20.72
C PRO A 345 -4.15 -25.14 -22.20
N GLN A 346 -4.83 -24.40 -23.09
CA GLN A 346 -5.03 -24.79 -24.49
C GLN A 346 -4.32 -23.86 -25.50
N SER A 347 -3.87 -22.69 -25.10
CA SER A 347 -3.22 -21.71 -25.97
C SER A 347 -1.96 -21.12 -25.31
N ARG A 348 -1.26 -20.27 -26.07
CA ARG A 348 -0.12 -19.52 -25.50
C ARG A 348 -0.65 -18.51 -24.48
N PRO A 349 0.00 -18.36 -23.29
CA PRO A 349 -0.47 -17.44 -22.27
C PRO A 349 -0.47 -16.00 -22.79
N THR A 350 -1.54 -15.26 -22.52
CA THR A 350 -1.58 -13.82 -22.73
C THR A 350 -0.61 -13.16 -21.75
N VAL A 351 0.22 -12.26 -22.26
CA VAL A 351 1.19 -11.51 -21.44
C VAL A 351 0.81 -10.05 -21.43
N ILE A 352 0.70 -9.49 -20.24
CA ILE A 352 0.34 -8.09 -20.01
C ILE A 352 1.51 -7.40 -19.33
N ARG A 353 1.89 -6.24 -19.83
CA ARG A 353 2.82 -5.33 -19.16
C ARG A 353 2.04 -4.17 -18.59
N THR A 354 2.20 -3.93 -17.30
CA THR A 354 1.61 -2.78 -16.60
C THR A 354 2.73 -1.98 -15.98
N THR A 355 2.71 -0.66 -16.12
CA THR A 355 3.72 0.25 -15.55
C THR A 355 3.07 1.23 -14.58
N PHE A 356 3.84 1.59 -13.56
CA PHE A 356 3.53 2.63 -12.61
C PHE A 356 4.73 3.57 -12.52
N ASP A 357 4.55 4.82 -12.93
CA ASP A 357 5.58 5.85 -12.93
C ASP A 357 5.13 6.99 -12.03
N GLY A 358 5.88 7.24 -10.95
CA GLY A 358 5.61 8.29 -9.99
C GLY A 358 6.74 9.31 -9.93
N ARG A 359 6.41 10.61 -9.98
CA ARG A 359 7.35 11.75 -9.89
C ARG A 359 7.30 12.36 -8.50
N GLY A 360 8.42 12.30 -7.80
CA GLY A 360 8.59 12.73 -6.41
C GLY A 360 9.09 11.58 -5.53
N GLU A 361 9.54 11.92 -4.36
CA GLU A 361 10.10 10.97 -3.39
C GLU A 361 9.02 9.95 -2.97
N PRO A 362 9.33 8.64 -3.08
CA PRO A 362 8.31 7.60 -2.94
C PRO A 362 7.73 7.45 -1.52
N ALA A 363 8.59 7.52 -0.48
CA ALA A 363 8.18 7.14 0.88
C ALA A 363 7.28 8.18 1.55
N TYR A 364 7.44 9.48 1.23
CA TYR A 364 6.71 10.55 1.91
C TYR A 364 5.83 11.35 0.93
N LEU A 365 6.42 11.93 -0.13
CA LEU A 365 5.67 12.80 -1.03
C LEU A 365 4.56 12.01 -1.77
N LEU A 366 4.94 10.94 -2.46
CA LEU A 366 3.94 10.13 -3.18
C LEU A 366 3.00 9.39 -2.24
N SER A 367 3.50 8.90 -1.10
CA SER A 367 2.64 8.25 -0.09
C SER A 367 1.60 9.20 0.50
N SER A 368 1.95 10.47 0.73
CA SER A 368 1.00 11.48 1.21
C SER A 368 -0.12 11.74 0.21
N ILE A 369 0.19 11.76 -1.08
CA ILE A 369 -0.80 11.86 -2.16
C ILE A 369 -1.70 10.62 -2.16
N MET A 370 -1.12 9.44 -2.12
CA MET A 370 -1.86 8.18 -2.18
C MET A 370 -2.83 8.01 -1.02
N VAL A 371 -2.42 8.30 0.22
CA VAL A 371 -3.31 8.19 1.39
C VAL A 371 -4.39 9.27 1.38
N ALA A 372 -4.09 10.49 0.91
CA ALA A 372 -5.08 11.54 0.75
C ALA A 372 -6.13 11.17 -0.29
N GLU A 373 -5.71 10.68 -1.47
CA GLU A 373 -6.63 10.22 -2.51
C GLU A 373 -7.46 9.02 -2.06
N SER A 374 -6.90 8.12 -1.24
CA SER A 374 -7.64 7.01 -0.62
C SER A 374 -8.77 7.52 0.29
N ALA A 375 -8.51 8.53 1.12
CA ALA A 375 -9.56 9.17 1.94
C ALA A 375 -10.61 9.86 1.07
N LEU A 376 -10.18 10.56 0.01
CA LEU A 376 -11.08 11.26 -0.91
C LEU A 376 -11.93 10.29 -1.77
N CYS A 377 -11.48 9.05 -2.02
CA CYS A 377 -12.33 8.00 -2.60
C CYS A 377 -13.59 7.79 -1.76
N ILE A 378 -13.45 7.74 -0.45
CA ILE A 378 -14.58 7.51 0.46
C ILE A 378 -15.53 8.73 0.45
N ILE A 379 -14.97 9.93 0.55
CA ILE A 379 -15.75 11.16 0.71
C ILE A 379 -16.44 11.58 -0.60
N LEU A 380 -15.71 11.57 -1.71
CA LEU A 380 -16.19 12.13 -2.96
C LEU A 380 -16.82 11.09 -3.90
N ASN A 381 -16.44 9.83 -3.74
CA ASN A 381 -16.85 8.76 -4.65
C ASN A 381 -17.49 7.55 -3.94
N GLY A 382 -18.00 7.71 -2.72
CA GLY A 382 -18.51 6.60 -1.90
C GLY A 382 -19.56 5.72 -2.60
N ARG A 383 -20.36 6.27 -3.52
CA ARG A 383 -21.35 5.51 -4.30
C ARG A 383 -20.73 4.59 -5.36
N GLU A 384 -19.56 4.96 -5.87
CA GLU A 384 -18.85 4.27 -6.96
C GLU A 384 -17.88 3.19 -6.44
N LEU A 385 -17.70 3.10 -5.12
CA LEU A 385 -16.80 2.13 -4.51
C LEU A 385 -17.26 0.69 -4.76
N PRO A 386 -16.30 -0.27 -4.81
CA PRO A 386 -16.61 -1.69 -4.95
C PRO A 386 -17.61 -2.19 -3.89
N PRO A 387 -18.40 -3.22 -4.21
CA PRO A 387 -19.39 -3.77 -3.27
C PRO A 387 -18.81 -4.17 -1.91
N VAL A 388 -17.59 -4.71 -1.88
CA VAL A 388 -16.88 -5.08 -0.64
C VAL A 388 -16.70 -3.87 0.29
N ALA A 389 -16.36 -2.70 -0.26
CA ALA A 389 -16.20 -1.49 0.53
C ALA A 389 -17.53 -1.03 1.17
N LYS A 390 -18.65 -1.20 0.46
CA LYS A 390 -19.97 -0.83 0.97
C LYS A 390 -20.41 -1.67 2.17
N SER A 391 -19.88 -2.88 2.30
CA SER A 391 -20.10 -3.74 3.45
C SER A 391 -19.24 -3.36 4.67
N GLY A 392 -18.25 -2.49 4.50
CA GLY A 392 -17.26 -2.21 5.53
C GLY A 392 -16.27 -3.36 5.74
N GLY A 393 -15.41 -3.21 6.75
CA GLY A 393 -14.37 -4.20 7.09
C GLY A 393 -12.96 -3.64 7.02
N VAL A 394 -11.97 -4.47 7.36
CA VAL A 394 -10.55 -4.16 7.18
C VAL A 394 -10.13 -4.61 5.78
N LEU A 395 -10.00 -3.68 4.87
CA LEU A 395 -9.82 -3.88 3.44
C LEU A 395 -8.39 -3.55 2.97
N THR A 396 -8.14 -3.75 1.69
CA THR A 396 -6.92 -3.31 1.00
C THR A 396 -7.26 -2.19 0.01
N PRO A 397 -6.28 -1.42 -0.49
CA PRO A 397 -6.56 -0.33 -1.41
C PRO A 397 -7.41 -0.74 -2.62
N MET A 398 -7.08 -1.85 -3.30
CA MET A 398 -7.85 -2.24 -4.49
C MET A 398 -9.17 -2.93 -4.18
N SER A 399 -9.29 -3.64 -3.07
CA SER A 399 -10.58 -4.18 -2.66
C SER A 399 -11.58 -3.11 -2.19
N ALA A 400 -11.06 -2.02 -1.59
CA ALA A 400 -11.86 -0.90 -1.11
C ALA A 400 -12.22 0.10 -2.19
N PHE A 401 -11.26 0.44 -3.05
CA PHE A 401 -11.38 1.60 -3.92
C PHE A 401 -11.41 1.26 -5.42
N GLY A 402 -10.81 0.16 -5.83
CA GLY A 402 -10.82 -0.30 -7.22
C GLY A 402 -10.43 0.78 -8.23
N ASP A 403 -11.21 0.91 -9.30
CA ASP A 403 -11.00 1.91 -10.37
C ASP A 403 -11.03 3.35 -9.88
N VAL A 404 -11.82 3.64 -8.87
CA VAL A 404 -11.93 5.00 -8.32
C VAL A 404 -10.56 5.51 -7.90
N LEU A 405 -9.78 4.71 -7.15
CA LEU A 405 -8.44 5.11 -6.75
C LEU A 405 -7.48 5.18 -7.95
N VAL A 406 -7.56 4.24 -8.89
CA VAL A 406 -6.72 4.26 -10.10
C VAL A 406 -6.88 5.59 -10.87
N GLU A 407 -8.12 6.02 -11.11
CA GLU A 407 -8.40 7.26 -11.84
C GLU A 407 -8.01 8.51 -11.02
N ARG A 408 -8.21 8.51 -9.71
CA ARG A 408 -7.78 9.60 -8.84
C ARG A 408 -6.25 9.74 -8.82
N LEU A 409 -5.51 8.64 -8.75
CA LEU A 409 -4.05 8.64 -8.80
C LEU A 409 -3.52 9.15 -10.14
N LYS A 410 -4.09 8.74 -11.28
CA LYS A 410 -3.75 9.31 -12.59
C LYS A 410 -4.02 10.81 -12.65
N ALA A 411 -5.11 11.23 -12.07
CA ALA A 411 -5.54 12.62 -12.09
C ALA A 411 -4.76 13.56 -11.15
N CYS A 412 -3.93 13.03 -10.22
CA CYS A 412 -3.11 13.86 -9.34
C CYS A 412 -1.94 14.57 -10.05
N GLY A 413 -1.68 14.21 -11.31
CA GLY A 413 -0.65 14.82 -12.16
C GLY A 413 0.79 14.38 -11.88
N ARG A 414 1.03 13.49 -10.89
CA ARG A 414 2.37 12.95 -10.55
C ARG A 414 2.52 11.46 -10.82
N ILE A 415 1.41 10.74 -11.01
CA ILE A 415 1.39 9.29 -11.16
C ILE A 415 0.80 8.94 -12.53
N GLU A 416 1.52 8.09 -13.26
CA GLU A 416 1.08 7.53 -14.53
C GLU A 416 0.98 6.02 -14.41
N ILE A 417 -0.14 5.44 -14.85
CA ILE A 417 -0.41 4.01 -14.83
C ILE A 417 -0.84 3.61 -16.23
N ARG A 418 -0.07 2.70 -16.86
CA ARG A 418 -0.35 2.18 -18.19
C ARG A 418 -0.42 0.66 -18.16
N SER A 419 -1.23 0.07 -19.04
CA SER A 419 -1.33 -1.38 -19.20
C SER A 419 -1.51 -1.72 -20.67
N GLU A 420 -0.76 -2.70 -21.17
CA GLU A 420 -0.77 -3.13 -22.55
C GLU A 420 -0.57 -4.63 -22.68
N ILE A 421 -1.09 -5.21 -23.78
CA ILE A 421 -0.89 -6.61 -24.11
C ILE A 421 0.37 -6.71 -24.96
N LEU A 422 1.31 -7.57 -24.54
CA LEU A 422 2.51 -7.87 -25.34
C LEU A 422 2.16 -8.84 -26.45
N LEU A 423 2.13 -8.35 -27.69
CA LEU A 423 1.89 -9.17 -28.89
C LEU A 423 3.10 -10.07 -29.22
N ASP A 424 2.89 -11.12 -30.02
CA ASP A 424 3.89 -12.15 -30.36
C ASP A 424 5.21 -11.61 -30.96
N ALA A 425 5.18 -10.45 -31.61
CA ALA A 425 6.40 -9.82 -32.18
C ALA A 425 7.37 -9.34 -31.08
N ASP A 426 6.85 -8.75 -30.01
CA ASP A 426 7.65 -8.27 -28.87
C ASP A 426 8.20 -9.45 -28.05
N ARG A 427 7.48 -10.59 -28.02
CA ARG A 427 7.91 -11.83 -27.37
C ARG A 427 9.07 -12.51 -28.10
N LYS A 428 9.06 -12.52 -29.43
CA LYS A 428 10.14 -13.11 -30.24
C LYS A 428 11.47 -12.40 -30.05
N ASN A 429 11.46 -11.08 -29.90
CA ASN A 429 12.66 -10.30 -29.62
C ASN A 429 13.23 -10.59 -28.22
N ALA A 430 12.39 -10.85 -27.22
CA ALA A 430 12.82 -11.23 -25.87
C ALA A 430 13.36 -12.68 -25.79
N ASP A 431 12.81 -13.62 -26.58
CA ASP A 431 13.26 -15.03 -26.61
C ASP A 431 14.51 -15.24 -27.46
N ASN A 432 14.70 -14.51 -28.56
CA ASN A 432 15.90 -14.61 -29.39
C ASN A 432 17.18 -14.14 -28.68
N THR A 433 17.05 -13.17 -27.75
CA THR A 433 18.17 -12.75 -26.89
C THR A 433 18.56 -13.81 -25.84
N LYS A 434 17.71 -14.79 -25.55
CA LYS A 434 18.04 -15.93 -24.66
C LYS A 434 18.80 -17.06 -25.37
N LYS A 435 18.68 -17.18 -26.72
CA LYS A 435 19.34 -18.25 -27.51
C LYS A 435 20.75 -17.88 -27.98
N THR A 436 21.14 -16.60 -27.85
CA THR A 436 22.44 -16.07 -28.33
C THR A 436 23.46 -15.82 -27.21
N ARG A 437 23.22 -16.38 -26.02
CA ARG A 437 24.19 -16.33 -24.89
C ARG A 437 24.46 -17.69 -24.29
#